data_2db8ceddc415443faff175bbbb905047
#
_entry.id   2db8ceddc415443faff175bbbb905047
#
_cell.length_a   1.000
_cell.length_b   1.000
_cell.length_c   1.000
_cell.angle_alpha   90.00
_cell.angle_beta   90.00
_cell.angle_gamma   90.00
#
_symmetry.space_group_name_H-M   'P 1'
#
loop_
_entity.id
_entity.type
_entity.pdbx_description
1 polymer ?
#
loop_
_entity_poly.entity_id
_entity_poly.type
_entity_poly.pdbx_seq_one_letter_code
_entity_poly.pdbx_strand_id
1 'polypeptide(L)'
;MVIDAMTIWYFLFLAFSFCSAYPPASRTWFSKNRLRTSSQLSSINKLEVDFRKDDAAVLSLKNGSWVKFIAGASNQDLPLIRNMCYLYTLAGVNCIDMSADPAVITVAKEGVNKAMIDLNDPLAQPPLIMISVNDDDDPHFRKAVFDPVLCPPECSRPCEKVCPAWAIPPLSTRKIGEGRVSTINQSSDQRDVTATGVLADRCYGCGRCVPICPLGLIKTESYTVSTAAINDLFASGAVDAIEIHTLRHHEKSFNELWSNIGDAVLTRATIISISFPNMGEETIPYLESLQSVIVDCKSWNNFKGVQIWQADGRPMSGDIGRGTAHKSSNLAASVLFDLERRLLEEQRVLSSDGNQILIDSECRNSNEQYQANPSEIKNSGSHVHLIDVSCGMHFVQLAGGTNDYSARSAEQEGLLGAVGFGGFAFGGYARKIIGELLHELEDSNPGGKVEDHPIMLGKCLVFARNLVSSVKEVK
;
A
#
# COMPACT_ATOMS: atom_id res chain seq x y z
N MET A 1 48.44 17.68 9.29
CA MET A 1 48.41 16.49 10.14
C MET A 1 47.99 15.34 9.24
N VAL A 2 48.96 14.55 8.80
CA VAL A 2 48.78 13.44 7.85
C VAL A 2 48.30 12.24 8.66
N ILE A 3 47.09 11.76 8.37
CA ILE A 3 46.57 10.53 8.99
C ILE A 3 47.10 9.36 8.16
N ASP A 4 47.87 8.49 8.81
CA ASP A 4 48.62 7.39 8.25
C ASP A 4 47.67 6.31 7.63
N ALA A 5 48.05 5.81 6.47
CA ALA A 5 47.30 4.82 5.69
C ALA A 5 47.07 3.49 6.43
N MET A 6 47.79 3.20 7.49
CA MET A 6 47.59 2.00 8.31
C MET A 6 46.34 2.08 9.20
N THR A 7 45.89 3.27 9.58
CA THR A 7 44.67 3.44 10.40
C THR A 7 43.39 3.17 9.61
N ILE A 8 43.38 3.43 8.31
CA ILE A 8 42.26 3.16 7.41
C ILE A 8 42.09 1.65 7.14
N TRP A 9 43.23 0.91 7.11
CA TRP A 9 43.21 -0.54 6.90
C TRP A 9 42.69 -1.30 8.13
N TYR A 10 42.95 -0.79 9.34
CA TYR A 10 42.47 -1.41 10.58
C TYR A 10 40.94 -1.26 10.77
N PHE A 11 40.38 -0.15 10.34
CA PHE A 11 38.90 0.04 10.35
C PHE A 11 38.16 -0.77 9.26
N LEU A 12 38.80 -1.00 8.13
CA LEU A 12 38.25 -1.87 7.08
C LEU A 12 38.28 -3.35 7.46
N PHE A 13 39.30 -3.78 8.22
CA PHE A 13 39.42 -5.18 8.68
C PHE A 13 38.41 -5.53 9.78
N LEU A 14 38.09 -4.60 10.68
CA LEU A 14 37.05 -4.80 11.70
C LEU A 14 35.62 -4.78 11.14
N ALA A 15 35.37 -4.10 10.03
CA ALA A 15 34.06 -4.12 9.35
C ALA A 15 33.77 -5.46 8.64
N PHE A 16 34.80 -6.22 8.27
CA PHE A 16 34.66 -7.54 7.60
C PHE A 16 34.49 -8.71 8.56
N SER A 17 34.86 -8.57 9.84
CA SER A 17 34.84 -9.69 10.80
C SER A 17 33.53 -9.87 11.57
N PHE A 18 32.55 -8.99 11.44
CA PHE A 18 31.25 -9.11 12.12
C PHE A 18 30.09 -9.60 11.24
N CYS A 19 30.35 -10.04 10.01
CA CYS A 19 29.32 -10.51 9.07
C CYS A 19 29.19 -12.04 8.97
N SER A 20 29.68 -12.80 9.96
CA SER A 20 29.71 -14.26 9.87
C SER A 20 29.12 -14.97 11.10
N ALA A 21 27.90 -14.63 11.51
CA ALA A 21 27.22 -15.35 12.58
C ALA A 21 25.69 -15.44 12.40
N TYR A 22 25.21 -15.77 11.19
CA TYR A 22 23.89 -16.36 11.00
C TYR A 22 23.99 -17.45 9.94
N PRO A 23 23.54 -18.69 10.23
CA PRO A 23 23.51 -19.72 9.21
C PRO A 23 22.52 -19.31 8.12
N PRO A 24 22.84 -19.50 6.84
CA PRO A 24 21.93 -19.23 5.75
C PRO A 24 20.80 -20.26 5.77
N ALA A 25 19.64 -19.90 6.27
CA ALA A 25 18.44 -20.66 6.07
C ALA A 25 18.17 -20.72 4.57
N SER A 26 18.34 -21.92 4.00
CA SER A 26 17.79 -22.42 2.73
C SER A 26 17.94 -21.54 1.48
N ARG A 27 19.14 -21.13 1.12
CA ARG A 27 19.44 -20.62 -0.24
C ARG A 27 19.27 -21.65 -1.38
N THR A 28 19.00 -22.91 -1.06
CA THR A 28 19.02 -23.99 -2.04
C THR A 28 17.68 -24.32 -2.68
N TRP A 29 16.57 -23.80 -2.12
CA TRP A 29 15.24 -24.13 -2.64
C TRP A 29 14.81 -23.18 -3.77
N PHE A 30 15.04 -21.89 -3.62
CA PHE A 30 14.66 -20.87 -4.63
C PHE A 30 15.56 -20.84 -5.88
N SER A 31 16.81 -21.34 -5.79
CA SER A 31 17.71 -21.31 -6.95
C SER A 31 17.32 -22.28 -8.08
N LYS A 32 16.39 -23.21 -7.85
CA LYS A 32 15.93 -24.19 -8.83
C LYS A 32 14.60 -23.85 -9.49
N ASN A 33 13.78 -23.01 -8.87
CA ASN A 33 12.46 -22.68 -9.37
C ASN A 33 12.39 -21.17 -9.64
N ARG A 34 12.64 -20.79 -10.89
CA ARG A 34 12.53 -19.41 -11.37
C ARG A 34 11.07 -19.16 -11.80
N LEU A 35 10.45 -18.07 -11.32
CA LEU A 35 9.16 -17.63 -11.83
C LEU A 35 9.21 -17.49 -13.35
N ARG A 36 8.11 -17.83 -14.02
CA ARG A 36 8.02 -17.70 -15.47
C ARG A 36 8.00 -16.22 -15.86
N THR A 37 8.76 -15.90 -16.89
CA THR A 37 8.71 -14.56 -17.49
C THR A 37 7.61 -14.49 -18.55
N SER A 38 7.16 -13.30 -18.87
CA SER A 38 6.15 -13.07 -19.91
C SER A 38 6.54 -13.69 -21.27
N SER A 39 7.84 -13.78 -21.58
CA SER A 39 8.35 -14.44 -22.79
C SER A 39 8.21 -15.95 -22.77
N GLN A 40 8.18 -16.59 -21.59
CA GLN A 40 8.04 -18.04 -21.45
C GLN A 40 6.57 -18.50 -21.50
N LEU A 41 5.64 -17.58 -21.17
CA LEU A 41 4.20 -17.83 -21.24
C LEU A 41 3.56 -17.34 -22.55
N SER A 42 4.30 -16.69 -23.42
CA SER A 42 3.78 -16.18 -24.71
C SER A 42 3.28 -17.27 -25.68
N SER A 43 3.56 -18.54 -25.40
CA SER A 43 2.98 -19.69 -26.12
C SER A 43 1.64 -20.15 -25.53
N ILE A 44 1.25 -19.61 -24.37
CA ILE A 44 -0.01 -19.91 -23.72
C ILE A 44 -0.87 -18.64 -23.82
N ASN A 45 -1.59 -18.52 -24.93
CA ASN A 45 -2.66 -17.59 -25.25
C ASN A 45 -2.39 -16.08 -25.17
N LYS A 46 -2.34 -15.46 -26.35
CA LYS A 46 -2.73 -14.07 -26.58
C LYS A 46 -4.23 -13.91 -26.34
N LEU A 47 -4.66 -13.75 -25.12
CA LEU A 47 -5.93 -13.14 -24.81
C LEU A 47 -5.68 -11.68 -24.49
N GLU A 48 -5.92 -10.83 -25.44
CA GLU A 48 -6.10 -9.41 -25.24
C GLU A 48 -7.41 -9.23 -24.48
N VAL A 49 -7.35 -9.16 -23.17
CA VAL A 49 -8.45 -8.61 -22.37
C VAL A 49 -8.63 -7.17 -22.81
N ASP A 50 -9.80 -6.81 -23.28
CA ASP A 50 -10.14 -5.46 -23.72
C ASP A 50 -10.33 -4.57 -22.49
N PHE A 51 -9.20 -4.27 -21.80
CA PHE A 51 -9.17 -3.17 -20.85
C PHE A 51 -9.43 -1.89 -21.62
N ARG A 52 -10.02 -0.89 -21.00
CA ARG A 52 -10.08 0.46 -21.60
C ARG A 52 -8.70 0.76 -22.16
N LYS A 53 -8.61 0.82 -23.49
CA LYS A 53 -7.33 0.83 -24.25
C LYS A 53 -6.36 1.95 -23.83
N ASP A 54 -6.83 2.90 -23.05
CA ASP A 54 -6.15 4.14 -22.68
C ASP A 54 -5.78 4.24 -21.20
N ASP A 55 -5.92 3.18 -20.37
CA ASP A 55 -5.60 3.27 -18.96
C ASP A 55 -4.11 2.98 -18.71
N ALA A 56 -3.31 4.04 -18.71
CA ALA A 56 -1.87 3.98 -18.45
C ALA A 56 -1.53 3.32 -17.11
N ALA A 57 -2.43 3.39 -16.14
CA ALA A 57 -2.29 2.78 -14.83
C ALA A 57 -2.32 1.25 -14.94
N VAL A 58 -3.31 0.70 -15.65
CA VAL A 58 -3.42 -0.76 -15.89
C VAL A 58 -2.26 -1.27 -16.74
N LEU A 59 -1.83 -0.50 -17.73
CA LEU A 59 -0.66 -0.84 -18.53
C LEU A 59 0.62 -0.89 -17.67
N SER A 60 0.75 0.02 -16.70
CA SER A 60 1.89 0.00 -15.77
C SER A 60 1.90 -1.25 -14.89
N LEU A 61 0.73 -1.75 -14.45
CA LEU A 61 0.61 -3.04 -13.75
C LEU A 61 1.06 -4.21 -14.63
N LYS A 62 0.59 -4.27 -15.87
CA LYS A 62 1.00 -5.32 -16.83
C LYS A 62 2.51 -5.35 -17.08
N ASN A 63 3.14 -4.19 -17.06
CA ASN A 63 4.58 -4.04 -17.30
C ASN A 63 5.42 -4.17 -16.02
N GLY A 64 4.82 -4.39 -14.85
CA GLY A 64 5.52 -4.45 -13.56
C GLY A 64 6.12 -3.09 -13.13
N SER A 65 5.71 -2.00 -13.76
CA SER A 65 6.24 -0.64 -13.52
C SER A 65 5.28 0.25 -12.72
N TRP A 66 4.23 -0.34 -12.15
CA TRP A 66 3.29 0.37 -11.29
C TRP A 66 3.94 0.89 -10.02
N VAL A 67 3.65 2.13 -9.67
CA VAL A 67 4.09 2.75 -8.41
C VAL A 67 2.90 3.38 -7.71
N LYS A 68 2.61 2.91 -6.50
CA LYS A 68 1.61 3.46 -5.60
C LYS A 68 2.29 4.24 -4.47
N PHE A 69 1.89 5.49 -4.26
CA PHE A 69 2.22 6.26 -3.07
C PHE A 69 1.14 6.08 -2.01
N ILE A 70 1.53 5.67 -0.79
CA ILE A 70 0.62 5.51 0.34
C ILE A 70 0.77 6.72 1.27
N ALA A 71 -0.19 7.63 1.23
CA ALA A 71 -0.25 8.80 2.11
C ALA A 71 -0.59 8.43 3.55
N GLY A 72 -1.24 7.29 3.75
CA GLY A 72 -1.52 6.65 5.04
C GLY A 72 -3.01 6.53 5.35
N ALA A 73 -3.43 5.31 5.69
CA ALA A 73 -4.83 4.95 5.95
C ALA A 73 -5.49 5.76 7.10
N SER A 74 -4.67 6.26 8.02
CA SER A 74 -5.11 7.08 9.17
C SER A 74 -4.53 8.51 9.16
N ASN A 75 -3.89 8.94 8.08
CA ASN A 75 -3.32 10.28 7.99
C ASN A 75 -4.39 11.31 7.61
N GLN A 76 -4.49 12.37 8.40
CA GLN A 76 -5.46 13.46 8.22
C GLN A 76 -4.79 14.85 8.27
N ASP A 77 -3.45 14.92 8.17
CA ASP A 77 -2.71 16.18 8.06
C ASP A 77 -2.91 16.78 6.66
N LEU A 78 -3.96 17.59 6.51
CA LEU A 78 -4.43 18.07 5.21
C LEU A 78 -3.36 18.85 4.43
N PRO A 79 -2.60 19.82 5.03
CA PRO A 79 -1.54 20.53 4.32
C PRO A 79 -0.42 19.58 3.85
N LEU A 80 -0.01 18.67 4.70
CA LEU A 80 1.03 17.67 4.39
C LEU A 80 0.58 16.76 3.24
N ILE A 81 -0.64 16.22 3.31
CA ILE A 81 -1.21 15.34 2.28
C ILE A 81 -1.30 16.07 0.94
N ARG A 82 -1.83 17.29 0.94
CA ARG A 82 -1.92 18.11 -0.28
C ARG A 82 -0.57 18.26 -0.96
N ASN A 83 0.46 18.63 -0.21
CA ASN A 83 1.80 18.85 -0.71
C ASN A 83 2.47 17.54 -1.18
N MET A 84 2.29 16.44 -0.44
CA MET A 84 2.78 15.11 -0.85
C MET A 84 2.12 14.65 -2.15
N CYS A 85 0.80 14.78 -2.28
CA CYS A 85 0.08 14.40 -3.50
C CYS A 85 0.56 15.20 -4.71
N TYR A 86 0.80 16.51 -4.55
CA TYR A 86 1.40 17.34 -5.58
C TYR A 86 2.78 16.82 -6.02
N LEU A 87 3.68 16.58 -5.06
CA LEU A 87 5.06 16.15 -5.33
C LEU A 87 5.13 14.76 -5.98
N TYR A 88 4.37 13.79 -5.47
CA TYR A 88 4.38 12.44 -6.01
C TYR A 88 3.67 12.33 -7.37
N THR A 89 2.69 13.18 -7.63
CA THR A 89 2.12 13.33 -8.99
C THR A 89 3.18 13.84 -9.97
N LEU A 90 3.94 14.89 -9.63
CA LEU A 90 5.06 15.38 -10.45
C LEU A 90 6.19 14.34 -10.59
N ALA A 91 6.34 13.44 -9.64
CA ALA A 91 7.29 12.32 -9.71
C ALA A 91 6.78 11.15 -10.57
N GLY A 92 5.50 11.14 -10.95
CA GLY A 92 4.92 10.17 -11.88
C GLY A 92 4.43 8.89 -11.22
N VAL A 93 3.88 8.92 -9.99
CA VAL A 93 3.18 7.76 -9.41
C VAL A 93 1.91 7.45 -10.20
N ASN A 94 1.49 6.18 -10.17
CA ASN A 94 0.29 5.72 -10.88
C ASN A 94 -0.97 5.77 -10.00
N CYS A 95 -0.78 5.75 -8.67
CA CYS A 95 -1.87 5.76 -7.71
C CYS A 95 -1.44 6.45 -6.41
N ILE A 96 -2.39 7.10 -5.77
CA ILE A 96 -2.23 7.67 -4.42
C ILE A 96 -3.29 7.05 -3.53
N ASP A 97 -2.83 6.33 -2.51
CA ASP A 97 -3.66 5.68 -1.52
C ASP A 97 -3.70 6.50 -0.22
N MET A 98 -4.89 6.72 0.33
CA MET A 98 -5.12 7.61 1.48
C MET A 98 -6.27 7.13 2.35
N SER A 99 -6.49 7.83 3.47
CA SER A 99 -7.65 7.56 4.34
C SER A 99 -8.97 7.83 3.61
N ALA A 100 -9.99 7.04 3.94
CA ALA A 100 -11.36 7.20 3.41
C ALA A 100 -12.08 8.38 4.09
N ASP A 101 -11.51 9.57 3.97
CA ASP A 101 -11.98 10.82 4.55
C ASP A 101 -12.22 11.85 3.44
N PRO A 102 -13.44 12.40 3.29
CA PRO A 102 -13.75 13.38 2.25
C PRO A 102 -12.85 14.61 2.24
N ALA A 103 -12.40 15.10 3.41
CA ALA A 103 -11.50 16.25 3.51
C ALA A 103 -10.10 15.90 2.96
N VAL A 104 -9.60 14.71 3.31
CA VAL A 104 -8.32 14.20 2.79
C VAL A 104 -8.36 14.04 1.28
N ILE A 105 -9.43 13.44 0.74
CA ILE A 105 -9.61 13.25 -0.69
C ILE A 105 -9.67 14.60 -1.43
N THR A 106 -10.34 15.58 -0.84
CA THR A 106 -10.47 16.91 -1.43
C THR A 106 -9.11 17.58 -1.58
N VAL A 107 -8.30 17.61 -0.53
CA VAL A 107 -6.95 18.25 -0.60
C VAL A 107 -5.97 17.45 -1.42
N ALA A 108 -6.08 16.13 -1.43
CA ALA A 108 -5.28 15.27 -2.31
C ALA A 108 -5.54 15.58 -3.79
N LYS A 109 -6.81 15.68 -4.19
CA LYS A 109 -7.21 16.08 -5.55
C LYS A 109 -6.77 17.51 -5.89
N GLU A 110 -6.78 18.44 -4.92
CA GLU A 110 -6.21 19.79 -5.15
C GLU A 110 -4.72 19.68 -5.52
N GLY A 111 -3.93 18.92 -4.74
CA GLY A 111 -2.52 18.71 -5.03
C GLY A 111 -2.27 18.04 -6.37
N VAL A 112 -3.02 16.97 -6.69
CA VAL A 112 -2.94 16.28 -7.99
C VAL A 112 -3.29 17.22 -9.14
N ASN A 113 -4.40 17.93 -9.08
CA ASN A 113 -4.83 18.84 -10.14
C ASN A 113 -3.80 19.96 -10.38
N LYS A 114 -3.23 20.52 -9.31
CA LYS A 114 -2.16 21.53 -9.44
C LYS A 114 -0.93 20.94 -10.13
N ALA A 115 -0.52 19.72 -9.76
CA ALA A 115 0.61 19.05 -10.40
C ALA A 115 0.36 18.79 -11.90
N MET A 116 -0.85 18.37 -12.27
CA MET A 116 -1.21 18.16 -13.67
C MET A 116 -1.16 19.45 -14.48
N ILE A 117 -1.59 20.57 -13.89
CA ILE A 117 -1.46 21.91 -14.53
C ILE A 117 0.02 22.26 -14.73
N ASP A 118 0.86 22.04 -13.72
CA ASP A 118 2.28 22.42 -13.76
C ASP A 118 3.11 21.50 -14.68
N LEU A 119 2.73 20.21 -14.83
CA LEU A 119 3.33 19.31 -15.81
C LEU A 119 3.14 19.83 -17.25
N ASN A 120 2.00 20.45 -17.51
CA ASN A 120 1.63 20.99 -18.83
C ASN A 120 1.88 19.99 -19.98
N ASP A 121 1.66 18.71 -19.71
CA ASP A 121 1.80 17.62 -20.68
C ASP A 121 0.40 17.02 -20.96
N PRO A 122 -0.13 17.19 -22.19
CA PRO A 122 -1.46 16.67 -22.55
C PRO A 122 -1.53 15.15 -22.56
N LEU A 123 -0.40 14.45 -22.54
CA LEU A 123 -0.34 12.97 -22.49
C LEU A 123 -0.20 12.45 -21.06
N ALA A 124 0.12 13.30 -20.09
CA ALA A 124 0.21 12.92 -18.71
C ALA A 124 -1.17 12.52 -18.17
N GLN A 125 -1.26 11.39 -17.49
CA GLN A 125 -2.48 10.94 -16.82
C GLN A 125 -2.36 11.21 -15.31
N PRO A 126 -3.43 11.68 -14.65
CA PRO A 126 -3.44 11.83 -13.22
C PRO A 126 -3.33 10.46 -12.54
N PRO A 127 -2.69 10.35 -11.36
CA PRO A 127 -2.73 9.13 -10.59
C PRO A 127 -4.15 8.80 -10.14
N LEU A 128 -4.48 7.50 -10.06
CA LEU A 128 -5.73 7.05 -9.48
C LEU A 128 -5.81 7.42 -7.99
N ILE A 129 -6.98 7.83 -7.54
CA ILE A 129 -7.28 8.11 -6.14
C ILE A 129 -7.84 6.85 -5.50
N MET A 130 -7.07 6.27 -4.59
CA MET A 130 -7.42 5.06 -3.85
C MET A 130 -7.71 5.40 -2.39
N ILE A 131 -8.71 4.76 -1.81
CA ILE A 131 -8.96 4.83 -0.37
C ILE A 131 -8.60 3.51 0.30
N SER A 132 -7.98 3.59 1.48
CA SER A 132 -7.76 2.46 2.36
C SER A 132 -8.91 2.30 3.35
N VAL A 133 -9.37 1.06 3.51
CA VAL A 133 -10.36 0.65 4.50
C VAL A 133 -9.92 -0.65 5.18
N ASN A 134 -10.52 -0.98 6.31
CA ASN A 134 -10.26 -2.20 7.05
C ASN A 134 -11.53 -3.01 7.25
N ASP A 135 -11.39 -4.32 7.26
CA ASP A 135 -12.49 -5.26 7.53
C ASP A 135 -12.75 -5.43 9.03
N ASP A 136 -11.72 -5.27 9.87
CA ASP A 136 -11.78 -5.36 11.33
C ASP A 136 -10.59 -4.61 11.96
N ASP A 137 -10.19 -4.94 13.18
CA ASP A 137 -9.05 -4.33 13.86
C ASP A 137 -7.75 -4.52 13.07
N ASP A 138 -7.18 -3.42 12.59
CA ASP A 138 -5.94 -3.40 11.84
C ASP A 138 -5.01 -2.28 12.32
N PRO A 139 -3.71 -2.57 12.51
CA PRO A 139 -2.76 -1.57 12.99
C PRO A 139 -2.62 -0.30 12.14
N HIS A 140 -3.05 -0.31 10.88
CA HIS A 140 -3.05 0.87 10.01
C HIS A 140 -4.18 1.85 10.35
N PHE A 141 -5.23 1.38 11.04
CA PHE A 141 -6.43 2.13 11.41
C PHE A 141 -6.49 2.39 12.89
N ARG A 142 -5.42 3.00 13.44
CA ARG A 142 -5.33 3.36 14.85
C ARG A 142 -4.67 4.71 15.05
N LYS A 143 -4.95 5.32 16.19
CA LYS A 143 -4.30 6.55 16.66
C LYS A 143 -3.62 6.27 18.00
N ALA A 144 -2.47 6.88 18.22
CA ALA A 144 -1.83 6.86 19.54
C ALA A 144 -2.54 7.88 20.45
N VAL A 145 -2.71 7.51 21.72
CA VAL A 145 -3.32 8.36 22.73
C VAL A 145 -2.58 8.20 24.06
N PHE A 146 -2.44 9.27 24.84
CA PHE A 146 -2.02 9.22 26.23
C PHE A 146 -2.41 10.50 26.94
N ASP A 147 -2.62 10.42 28.26
CA ASP A 147 -2.84 11.60 29.10
C ASP A 147 -1.50 12.32 29.35
N PRO A 148 -1.30 13.53 28.82
CA PRO A 148 -0.06 14.28 28.99
C PRO A 148 0.21 14.72 30.43
N VAL A 149 -0.81 14.76 31.28
CA VAL A 149 -0.69 15.12 32.72
C VAL A 149 0.07 14.02 33.48
N LEU A 150 -0.07 12.77 33.06
CA LEU A 150 0.62 11.63 33.67
C LEU A 150 2.10 11.55 33.28
N CYS A 151 2.55 12.33 32.30
CA CYS A 151 3.94 12.31 31.83
C CYS A 151 4.79 13.23 32.73
N PRO A 152 5.76 12.67 33.48
CA PRO A 152 6.58 13.47 34.41
C PRO A 152 7.45 14.48 33.64
N PRO A 153 7.69 15.66 34.24
CA PRO A 153 8.50 16.72 33.62
C PRO A 153 9.94 16.28 33.28
N GLU A 154 10.50 15.35 34.04
CA GLU A 154 11.86 14.85 33.89
C GLU A 154 12.00 13.78 32.81
N CYS A 155 10.89 13.36 32.20
CA CYS A 155 10.93 12.38 31.13
C CYS A 155 11.71 12.91 29.93
N SER A 156 12.70 12.14 29.44
CA SER A 156 13.49 12.48 28.24
C SER A 156 12.67 12.47 26.93
N ARG A 157 11.39 12.09 27.00
CA ARG A 157 10.40 12.06 25.92
C ARG A 157 10.90 11.36 24.65
N PRO A 158 11.32 10.10 24.75
CA PRO A 158 11.79 9.36 23.58
C PRO A 158 10.69 9.19 22.52
N CYS A 159 9.42 9.25 22.93
CA CYS A 159 8.26 9.19 22.01
C CYS A 159 8.21 10.35 21.00
N GLU A 160 8.62 11.56 21.39
CA GLU A 160 8.74 12.70 20.47
C GLU A 160 9.79 12.44 19.39
N LYS A 161 10.96 11.92 19.82
CA LYS A 161 12.09 11.70 18.93
C LYS A 161 11.87 10.59 17.91
N VAL A 162 11.05 9.60 18.24
CA VAL A 162 10.77 8.46 17.34
C VAL A 162 9.54 8.69 16.47
N CYS A 163 8.77 9.75 16.70
CA CYS A 163 7.56 10.04 15.95
C CYS A 163 7.90 10.57 14.56
N PRO A 164 7.66 9.79 13.47
CA PRO A 164 8.02 10.24 12.13
C PRO A 164 7.00 11.23 11.53
N ALA A 165 5.91 11.50 12.25
CA ALA A 165 4.83 12.41 11.86
C ALA A 165 4.80 13.68 12.71
N TRP A 166 5.75 13.86 13.64
CA TRP A 166 5.77 14.97 14.61
C TRP A 166 4.41 15.16 15.32
N ALA A 167 3.70 14.06 15.51
CA ALA A 167 2.37 14.05 16.14
C ALA A 167 2.42 14.20 17.66
N ILE A 168 3.59 14.11 18.28
CA ILE A 168 3.78 14.30 19.72
C ILE A 168 4.57 15.61 19.92
N PRO A 169 3.89 16.74 20.19
CA PRO A 169 4.55 18.04 20.28
C PRO A 169 5.43 18.15 21.54
N PRO A 170 6.52 18.96 21.47
CA PRO A 170 7.37 19.24 22.62
C PRO A 170 6.61 19.85 23.80
N LEU A 171 7.07 19.58 25.04
CA LEU A 171 6.48 20.16 26.26
C LEU A 171 6.47 21.70 26.26
N SER A 172 7.49 22.32 25.66
CA SER A 172 7.64 23.78 25.58
C SER A 172 6.52 24.47 24.78
N THR A 173 5.85 23.73 23.89
CA THR A 173 4.73 24.24 23.09
C THR A 173 3.37 23.99 23.73
N ARG A 174 3.35 23.23 24.86
CA ARG A 174 2.14 22.97 25.62
C ARG A 174 1.89 24.13 26.60
N LYS A 175 0.90 24.95 26.33
CA LYS A 175 0.31 25.79 27.38
C LYS A 175 -0.44 24.84 28.31
N ILE A 176 0.20 24.41 29.40
CA ILE A 176 -0.48 23.77 30.51
C ILE A 176 -1.36 24.86 31.11
N GLY A 177 -2.60 24.96 30.66
CA GLY A 177 -3.59 25.84 31.21
C GLY A 177 -3.93 25.34 32.61
N GLU A 178 -3.63 26.14 33.62
CA GLU A 178 -4.17 26.00 34.95
C GLU A 178 -5.71 25.83 34.84
N GLY A 179 -6.19 24.64 35.20
CA GLY A 179 -7.56 24.34 35.58
C GLY A 179 -8.69 25.05 34.84
N ARG A 180 -8.91 24.75 33.57
CA ARG A 180 -10.22 25.03 32.93
C ARG A 180 -10.52 23.98 31.86
N VAL A 181 -11.52 23.16 32.13
CA VAL A 181 -12.37 22.56 31.10
C VAL A 181 -13.04 23.74 30.39
N SER A 182 -12.53 24.13 29.26
CA SER A 182 -13.13 25.18 28.42
C SER A 182 -13.97 24.52 27.35
N THR A 183 -15.27 24.68 27.48
CA THR A 183 -16.24 24.53 26.40
C THR A 183 -15.78 25.23 25.13
N ILE A 184 -15.90 24.50 24.06
CA ILE A 184 -15.57 24.83 22.67
C ILE A 184 -16.19 26.19 22.30
N ASN A 185 -15.35 27.17 21.95
CA ASN A 185 -15.75 28.29 21.11
C ASN A 185 -14.75 28.43 19.97
N GLN A 186 -15.30 28.36 18.78
CA GLN A 186 -14.66 28.39 17.47
C GLN A 186 -13.87 29.68 17.27
N SER A 187 -12.55 29.57 17.15
CA SER A 187 -11.74 30.50 16.39
C SER A 187 -10.50 29.74 15.87
N SER A 188 -10.23 29.92 14.63
CA SER A 188 -9.59 29.06 13.63
C SER A 188 -8.06 28.92 13.68
N ASP A 189 -7.37 28.97 14.84
CA ASP A 189 -5.89 28.94 14.82
C ASP A 189 -5.21 28.29 16.05
N GLN A 190 -5.90 27.48 16.82
CA GLN A 190 -5.26 26.70 17.88
C GLN A 190 -5.58 25.22 17.71
N ARG A 191 -4.64 24.50 17.09
CA ARG A 191 -4.67 23.03 17.03
C ARG A 191 -4.72 22.50 18.46
N ASP A 192 -5.83 21.85 18.78
CA ASP A 192 -6.16 21.44 20.16
C ASP A 192 -5.31 20.20 20.56
N VAL A 193 -4.22 20.42 21.25
CA VAL A 193 -3.34 19.39 21.86
C VAL A 193 -3.93 18.86 23.18
N THR A 194 -5.18 19.11 23.47
CA THR A 194 -5.67 19.29 24.83
C THR A 194 -5.97 18.01 25.60
N ALA A 195 -6.36 16.90 24.98
CA ALA A 195 -6.79 15.73 25.75
C ALA A 195 -5.89 14.48 25.60
N THR A 196 -5.26 14.28 24.44
CA THR A 196 -4.67 12.99 24.11
C THR A 196 -3.15 12.96 24.05
N GLY A 197 -2.48 14.07 24.30
CA GLY A 197 -1.01 14.18 24.20
C GLY A 197 -0.45 13.97 22.79
N VAL A 198 -1.31 13.74 21.80
CA VAL A 198 -0.99 13.45 20.41
C VAL A 198 -1.86 14.31 19.50
N LEU A 199 -1.28 14.88 18.46
CA LEU A 199 -2.01 15.51 17.35
C LEU A 199 -2.62 14.40 16.49
N ALA A 200 -3.92 14.18 16.64
CA ALA A 200 -4.61 13.04 16.03
C ALA A 200 -4.61 13.10 14.50
N ASP A 201 -4.68 14.30 13.92
CA ASP A 201 -4.60 14.54 12.48
C ASP A 201 -3.26 14.09 11.88
N ARG A 202 -2.15 14.34 12.56
CA ARG A 202 -0.81 13.94 12.16
C ARG A 202 -0.50 12.46 12.45
N CYS A 203 -1.12 11.88 13.48
CA CYS A 203 -0.86 10.50 13.85
C CYS A 203 -1.46 9.53 12.83
N TYR A 204 -0.61 8.81 12.11
CA TYR A 204 -1.01 7.73 11.21
C TYR A 204 -0.80 6.32 11.78
N GLY A 205 -0.80 6.19 13.10
CA GLY A 205 -0.87 4.91 13.81
C GLY A 205 0.37 4.01 13.74
N CYS A 206 1.55 4.51 13.37
CA CYS A 206 2.75 3.68 13.18
C CYS A 206 3.20 2.89 14.42
N GLY A 207 2.75 3.24 15.62
CA GLY A 207 2.98 2.50 16.87
C GLY A 207 4.37 2.63 17.47
N ARG A 208 5.31 3.39 16.90
CA ARG A 208 6.70 3.50 17.41
C ARG A 208 6.79 4.07 18.81
N CYS A 209 5.87 4.97 19.15
CA CYS A 209 5.84 5.63 20.46
C CYS A 209 5.41 4.69 21.59
N VAL A 210 4.68 3.62 21.30
CA VAL A 210 4.14 2.70 22.31
C VAL A 210 5.25 1.96 23.07
N PRO A 211 6.14 1.18 22.43
CA PRO A 211 7.17 0.42 23.13
C PRO A 211 8.30 1.28 23.70
N ILE A 212 8.44 2.51 23.22
CA ILE A 212 9.53 3.40 23.67
C ILE A 212 9.18 4.22 24.92
N CYS A 213 7.89 4.28 25.26
CA CYS A 213 7.45 4.98 26.47
C CYS A 213 7.89 4.20 27.73
N PRO A 214 8.79 4.73 28.57
CA PRO A 214 9.32 3.99 29.71
C PRO A 214 8.28 3.73 30.80
N LEU A 215 7.16 4.49 30.78
CA LEU A 215 6.08 4.38 31.73
C LEU A 215 4.86 3.63 31.18
N GLY A 216 4.88 3.21 29.91
CA GLY A 216 3.76 2.52 29.29
C GLY A 216 2.46 3.34 29.18
N LEU A 217 2.56 4.67 29.18
CA LEU A 217 1.38 5.57 29.17
C LEU A 217 0.70 5.60 27.80
N ILE A 218 1.46 5.37 26.72
CA ILE A 218 0.96 5.51 25.35
C ILE A 218 0.23 4.23 24.96
N LYS A 219 -1.02 4.39 24.56
CA LYS A 219 -1.88 3.33 24.02
C LYS A 219 -2.28 3.65 22.59
N THR A 220 -2.95 2.74 21.93
CA THR A 220 -3.56 2.94 20.62
C THR A 220 -5.04 2.68 20.67
N GLU A 221 -5.81 3.48 19.96
CA GLU A 221 -7.23 3.28 19.74
C GLU A 221 -7.45 3.00 18.26
N SER A 222 -8.09 1.86 17.97
CA SER A 222 -8.42 1.43 16.61
C SER A 222 -9.82 1.90 16.22
N TYR A 223 -10.06 2.01 14.92
CA TYR A 223 -11.37 2.29 14.35
C TYR A 223 -11.58 1.53 13.04
N THR A 224 -12.81 1.34 12.64
CA THR A 224 -13.20 0.81 11.34
C THR A 224 -13.85 1.90 10.50
N VAL A 225 -13.62 1.86 9.19
CA VAL A 225 -14.23 2.81 8.26
C VAL A 225 -15.70 2.45 8.04
N SER A 226 -16.58 3.43 8.11
CA SER A 226 -18.03 3.22 7.89
C SER A 226 -18.34 2.79 6.46
N THR A 227 -19.09 1.70 6.30
CA THR A 227 -19.54 1.21 5.00
C THR A 227 -20.41 2.24 4.25
N ALA A 228 -21.18 3.04 4.96
CA ALA A 228 -21.96 4.13 4.37
C ALA A 228 -21.04 5.19 3.75
N ALA A 229 -19.98 5.60 4.46
CA ALA A 229 -19.00 6.56 3.95
C ALA A 229 -18.29 6.04 2.69
N ILE A 230 -17.93 4.75 2.66
CA ILE A 230 -17.32 4.11 1.48
C ILE A 230 -18.28 4.19 0.29
N ASN A 231 -19.52 3.81 0.47
CA ASN A 231 -20.54 3.84 -0.57
C ASN A 231 -20.78 5.27 -1.11
N ASP A 232 -20.83 6.27 -0.24
CA ASP A 232 -20.99 7.68 -0.62
C ASP A 232 -19.79 8.18 -1.46
N LEU A 233 -18.56 7.80 -1.09
CA LEU A 233 -17.35 8.15 -1.84
C LEU A 233 -17.37 7.56 -3.26
N PHE A 234 -17.76 6.29 -3.42
CA PHE A 234 -17.91 5.68 -4.74
C PHE A 234 -19.09 6.27 -5.51
N ALA A 235 -20.23 6.48 -4.86
CA ALA A 235 -21.43 7.06 -5.49
C ALA A 235 -21.16 8.45 -6.05
N SER A 236 -20.39 9.27 -5.35
CA SER A 236 -20.02 10.62 -5.78
C SER A 236 -18.97 10.66 -6.90
N GLY A 237 -18.28 9.54 -7.21
CA GLY A 237 -17.15 9.52 -8.12
C GLY A 237 -15.91 10.23 -7.56
N ALA A 238 -15.83 10.35 -6.23
CA ALA A 238 -14.71 10.99 -5.59
C ALA A 238 -13.43 10.13 -5.63
N VAL A 239 -13.57 8.82 -5.80
CA VAL A 239 -12.47 7.84 -5.74
C VAL A 239 -12.52 6.89 -6.92
N ASP A 240 -11.37 6.37 -7.32
CA ASP A 240 -11.18 5.48 -8.48
C ASP A 240 -10.89 4.04 -8.04
N ALA A 241 -10.42 3.83 -6.80
CA ALA A 241 -9.93 2.56 -6.33
C ALA A 241 -10.12 2.40 -4.81
N ILE A 242 -10.04 1.15 -4.34
CA ILE A 242 -10.11 0.79 -2.94
C ILE A 242 -8.97 -0.17 -2.57
N GLU A 243 -8.41 -0.01 -1.39
CA GLU A 243 -7.57 -1.01 -0.72
C GLU A 243 -8.26 -1.49 0.55
N ILE A 244 -8.46 -2.80 0.67
CA ILE A 244 -9.03 -3.42 1.85
C ILE A 244 -7.89 -4.08 2.62
N HIS A 245 -7.65 -3.61 3.83
CA HIS A 245 -6.72 -4.22 4.77
C HIS A 245 -7.41 -5.36 5.50
N THR A 246 -6.78 -6.52 5.48
CA THR A 246 -7.27 -7.72 6.14
C THR A 246 -6.16 -8.45 6.87
N LEU A 247 -6.51 -9.19 7.91
CA LEU A 247 -5.59 -9.98 8.71
C LEU A 247 -6.08 -11.42 8.79
N ARG A 248 -5.25 -12.30 9.37
CA ARG A 248 -5.60 -13.69 9.61
C ARG A 248 -6.89 -13.80 10.43
N HIS A 249 -7.79 -14.69 10.05
CA HIS A 249 -9.08 -14.96 10.70
C HIS A 249 -10.13 -13.84 10.55
N HIS A 250 -9.96 -12.95 9.57
CA HIS A 250 -10.92 -11.90 9.26
C HIS A 250 -11.93 -12.27 8.17
N GLU A 251 -12.00 -13.55 7.73
CA GLU A 251 -12.89 -14.01 6.65
C GLU A 251 -14.35 -13.57 6.85
N LYS A 252 -14.83 -13.67 8.11
CA LYS A 252 -16.19 -13.26 8.44
C LYS A 252 -16.38 -11.74 8.33
N SER A 253 -15.46 -10.98 8.90
CA SER A 253 -15.51 -9.51 8.89
C SER A 253 -15.35 -8.98 7.47
N PHE A 254 -14.47 -9.61 6.65
CA PHE A 254 -14.35 -9.30 5.24
C PHE A 254 -15.66 -9.55 4.48
N ASN A 255 -16.32 -10.68 4.71
CA ASN A 255 -17.60 -11.00 4.08
C ASN A 255 -18.71 -10.00 4.50
N GLU A 256 -18.74 -9.60 5.78
CA GLU A 256 -19.66 -8.59 6.28
C GLU A 256 -19.41 -7.22 5.62
N LEU A 257 -18.15 -6.79 5.54
CA LEU A 257 -17.76 -5.57 4.84
C LEU A 257 -18.17 -5.63 3.36
N TRP A 258 -17.73 -6.69 2.65
CA TRP A 258 -17.94 -6.84 1.21
C TRP A 258 -19.42 -6.92 0.84
N SER A 259 -20.24 -7.58 1.64
CA SER A 259 -21.71 -7.64 1.46
C SER A 259 -22.35 -6.25 1.45
N ASN A 260 -21.75 -5.28 2.13
CA ASN A 260 -22.28 -3.91 2.23
C ASN A 260 -21.71 -2.95 1.17
N ILE A 261 -20.51 -3.19 0.65
CA ILE A 261 -19.85 -2.25 -0.28
C ILE A 261 -19.61 -2.83 -1.68
N GLY A 262 -19.62 -4.16 -1.83
CA GLY A 262 -19.16 -4.84 -3.04
C GLY A 262 -19.85 -4.37 -4.31
N ASP A 263 -21.17 -4.18 -4.30
CA ASP A 263 -21.90 -3.70 -5.46
C ASP A 263 -21.48 -2.28 -5.91
N ALA A 264 -21.29 -1.37 -4.95
CA ALA A 264 -20.88 0.00 -5.24
C ALA A 264 -19.44 0.05 -5.77
N VAL A 265 -18.54 -0.73 -5.15
CA VAL A 265 -17.13 -0.85 -5.53
C VAL A 265 -17.01 -1.45 -6.93
N LEU A 266 -17.60 -2.63 -7.18
CA LEU A 266 -17.51 -3.35 -8.45
C LEU A 266 -18.09 -2.57 -9.63
N THR A 267 -19.05 -1.70 -9.36
CA THR A 267 -19.68 -0.88 -10.42
C THR A 267 -18.78 0.29 -10.85
N ARG A 268 -17.92 0.79 -9.97
CA ARG A 268 -17.23 2.06 -10.17
C ARG A 268 -15.72 2.01 -10.08
N ALA A 269 -15.16 1.07 -9.31
CA ALA A 269 -13.73 0.99 -9.12
C ALA A 269 -12.98 0.54 -10.37
N THR A 270 -11.87 1.18 -10.65
CA THR A 270 -10.87 0.71 -11.63
C THR A 270 -9.97 -0.36 -11.01
N ILE A 271 -9.67 -0.22 -9.71
CA ILE A 271 -8.81 -1.17 -8.99
C ILE A 271 -9.42 -1.54 -7.66
N ILE A 272 -9.41 -2.84 -7.37
CA ILE A 272 -9.63 -3.41 -6.03
C ILE A 272 -8.31 -3.98 -5.56
N SER A 273 -7.80 -3.49 -4.44
CA SER A 273 -6.57 -3.96 -3.80
C SER A 273 -6.89 -4.64 -2.47
N ILE A 274 -6.31 -5.81 -2.24
CA ILE A 274 -6.38 -6.52 -0.95
C ILE A 274 -5.00 -6.54 -0.34
N SER A 275 -4.83 -5.89 0.80
CA SER A 275 -3.57 -5.85 1.55
C SER A 275 -3.57 -6.93 2.61
N PHE A 276 -2.57 -7.81 2.59
CA PHE A 276 -2.49 -8.97 3.47
C PHE A 276 -1.06 -9.21 3.99
N PRO A 277 -0.91 -9.69 5.23
CA PRO A 277 0.37 -10.08 5.81
C PRO A 277 0.76 -11.52 5.41
N ASN A 278 1.99 -11.91 5.74
CA ASN A 278 2.42 -13.30 5.62
C ASN A 278 1.73 -14.18 6.69
N MET A 279 0.96 -15.15 6.24
CA MET A 279 0.24 -16.14 7.07
C MET A 279 0.82 -17.57 6.93
N GLY A 280 2.01 -17.69 6.32
CA GLY A 280 2.64 -18.99 6.06
C GLY A 280 1.84 -19.81 5.04
N GLU A 281 1.65 -21.09 5.32
CA GLU A 281 0.92 -22.01 4.42
C GLU A 281 -0.56 -21.67 4.27
N GLU A 282 -1.13 -20.91 5.17
CA GLU A 282 -2.52 -20.46 5.11
C GLU A 282 -2.73 -19.25 4.17
N THR A 283 -1.66 -18.61 3.67
CA THR A 283 -1.78 -17.40 2.85
C THR A 283 -2.64 -17.63 1.61
N ILE A 284 -2.33 -18.63 0.80
CA ILE A 284 -3.10 -18.89 -0.43
C ILE A 284 -4.53 -19.33 -0.16
N PRO A 285 -4.80 -20.34 0.73
CA PRO A 285 -6.17 -20.69 1.08
C PRO A 285 -7.00 -19.52 1.59
N TYR A 286 -6.37 -18.62 2.35
CA TYR A 286 -7.04 -17.41 2.84
C TYR A 286 -7.41 -16.47 1.69
N LEU A 287 -6.46 -16.14 0.79
CA LEU A 287 -6.72 -15.28 -0.35
C LEU A 287 -7.81 -15.86 -1.28
N GLU A 288 -7.82 -17.17 -1.48
CA GLU A 288 -8.85 -17.86 -2.25
C GLU A 288 -10.23 -17.75 -1.57
N SER A 289 -10.29 -17.86 -0.23
CA SER A 289 -11.55 -17.66 0.49
C SER A 289 -12.11 -16.25 0.33
N LEU A 290 -11.24 -15.21 0.36
CA LEU A 290 -11.64 -13.83 0.12
C LEU A 290 -12.10 -13.64 -1.33
N GLN A 291 -11.39 -14.25 -2.28
CA GLN A 291 -11.78 -14.18 -3.69
C GLN A 291 -13.15 -14.79 -3.95
N SER A 292 -13.48 -15.91 -3.28
CA SER A 292 -14.82 -16.50 -3.35
C SER A 292 -15.89 -15.49 -2.97
N VAL A 293 -15.69 -14.76 -1.87
CA VAL A 293 -16.62 -13.72 -1.42
C VAL A 293 -16.76 -12.59 -2.44
N ILE A 294 -15.64 -12.20 -3.06
CA ILE A 294 -15.63 -11.12 -4.07
C ILE A 294 -16.43 -11.53 -5.32
N VAL A 295 -16.18 -12.73 -5.85
CA VAL A 295 -16.81 -13.20 -7.08
C VAL A 295 -18.28 -13.60 -6.92
N ASP A 296 -18.69 -13.95 -5.70
CA ASP A 296 -20.09 -14.26 -5.38
C ASP A 296 -20.99 -13.01 -5.42
N CYS A 297 -20.40 -11.81 -5.43
CA CYS A 297 -21.16 -10.58 -5.58
C CYS A 297 -21.77 -10.50 -6.97
N LYS A 298 -23.09 -10.20 -7.05
CA LYS A 298 -23.83 -10.13 -8.32
C LYS A 298 -23.24 -9.16 -9.36
N SER A 299 -22.56 -8.11 -8.88
CA SER A 299 -21.94 -7.09 -9.74
C SER A 299 -20.58 -7.52 -10.30
N TRP A 300 -20.00 -8.64 -9.84
CA TRP A 300 -18.70 -9.14 -10.29
C TRP A 300 -18.63 -9.35 -11.81
N ASN A 301 -19.67 -9.90 -12.41
CA ASN A 301 -19.73 -10.17 -13.84
C ASN A 301 -19.61 -8.91 -14.72
N ASN A 302 -19.90 -7.75 -14.16
CA ASN A 302 -19.83 -6.45 -14.82
C ASN A 302 -18.56 -5.67 -14.47
N PHE A 303 -17.75 -6.17 -13.54
CA PHE A 303 -16.50 -5.52 -13.16
C PHE A 303 -15.51 -5.52 -14.33
N LYS A 304 -15.02 -4.34 -14.69
CA LYS A 304 -14.08 -4.13 -15.80
C LYS A 304 -12.69 -3.70 -15.32
N GLY A 305 -12.51 -3.62 -14.02
CA GLY A 305 -11.25 -3.23 -13.41
C GLY A 305 -10.29 -4.39 -13.21
N VAL A 306 -9.24 -4.15 -12.46
CA VAL A 306 -8.24 -5.14 -12.08
C VAL A 306 -8.16 -5.31 -10.57
N GLN A 307 -7.69 -6.46 -10.12
CA GLN A 307 -7.48 -6.77 -8.72
C GLN A 307 -6.00 -6.84 -8.40
N ILE A 308 -5.61 -6.24 -7.26
CA ILE A 308 -4.25 -6.25 -6.75
C ILE A 308 -4.22 -7.02 -5.43
N TRP A 309 -3.27 -7.93 -5.30
CA TRP A 309 -2.90 -8.59 -4.06
C TRP A 309 -1.66 -7.91 -3.51
N GLN A 310 -1.82 -7.06 -2.51
CA GLN A 310 -0.71 -6.32 -1.92
C GLN A 310 -0.05 -7.14 -0.83
N ALA A 311 1.15 -7.62 -1.12
CA ALA A 311 1.97 -8.36 -0.17
C ALA A 311 2.64 -7.39 0.80
N ASP A 312 2.20 -7.35 2.06
CA ASP A 312 2.78 -6.56 3.11
C ASP A 312 3.93 -7.30 3.79
N GLY A 313 5.10 -6.69 3.79
CA GLY A 313 6.29 -7.29 4.39
C GLY A 313 6.22 -7.42 5.90
N ARG A 314 5.37 -6.61 6.54
CA ARG A 314 5.06 -6.66 7.98
C ARG A 314 3.70 -6.05 8.26
N PRO A 315 3.03 -6.49 9.34
CA PRO A 315 2.03 -5.64 9.98
C PRO A 315 2.69 -4.31 10.38
N MET A 316 1.93 -3.23 10.38
CA MET A 316 2.46 -1.89 10.65
C MET A 316 3.21 -1.85 11.99
N SER A 317 4.52 -1.70 11.91
CA SER A 317 5.40 -1.59 13.09
C SER A 317 6.13 -0.25 13.15
N GLY A 318 5.85 0.65 12.17
CA GLY A 318 6.65 1.86 11.97
C GLY A 318 8.07 1.58 11.47
N ASP A 319 8.38 0.34 11.14
CA ASP A 319 9.66 -0.07 10.61
C ASP A 319 9.72 0.21 9.11
N ILE A 320 10.57 1.16 8.74
CA ILE A 320 10.87 1.56 7.37
C ILE A 320 12.24 1.03 6.93
N GLY A 321 12.72 -0.01 7.60
CA GLY A 321 14.05 -0.56 7.36
C GLY A 321 14.12 -1.47 6.13
N ARG A 322 15.36 -1.80 5.76
CA ARG A 322 15.70 -2.68 4.63
C ARG A 322 15.03 -4.06 4.72
N GLY A 323 14.83 -4.57 5.94
CA GLY A 323 14.21 -5.87 6.18
C GLY A 323 12.75 -5.95 5.71
N THR A 324 12.04 -4.84 5.63
CA THR A 324 10.65 -4.81 5.15
C THR A 324 10.59 -5.12 3.65
N ALA A 325 11.46 -4.54 2.84
CA ALA A 325 11.54 -4.83 1.41
C ALA A 325 11.75 -6.32 1.14
N HIS A 326 12.71 -6.94 1.83
CA HIS A 326 13.00 -8.36 1.66
C HIS A 326 11.81 -9.26 2.06
N LYS A 327 11.14 -8.95 3.17
CA LYS A 327 9.96 -9.72 3.61
C LYS A 327 8.80 -9.61 2.64
N SER A 328 8.55 -8.40 2.13
CA SER A 328 7.52 -8.14 1.13
C SER A 328 7.82 -8.87 -0.19
N SER A 329 9.06 -8.81 -0.67
CA SER A 329 9.49 -9.50 -1.89
C SER A 329 9.37 -11.02 -1.75
N ASN A 330 9.81 -11.58 -0.62
CA ASN A 330 9.67 -13.03 -0.37
C ASN A 330 8.21 -13.46 -0.32
N LEU A 331 7.35 -12.67 0.33
CA LEU A 331 5.92 -12.97 0.37
C LEU A 331 5.30 -12.93 -1.02
N ALA A 332 5.57 -11.88 -1.79
CA ALA A 332 5.05 -11.75 -3.15
C ALA A 332 5.55 -12.87 -4.07
N ALA A 333 6.83 -13.23 -4.00
CA ALA A 333 7.40 -14.33 -4.77
C ALA A 333 6.78 -15.68 -4.38
N SER A 334 6.58 -15.92 -3.09
CA SER A 334 5.91 -17.14 -2.59
C SER A 334 4.48 -17.22 -3.12
N VAL A 335 3.72 -16.13 -3.04
CA VAL A 335 2.33 -16.08 -3.53
C VAL A 335 2.28 -16.33 -5.04
N LEU A 336 3.09 -15.64 -5.84
CA LEU A 336 3.12 -15.85 -7.29
C LEU A 336 3.51 -17.28 -7.67
N PHE A 337 4.53 -17.83 -7.01
CA PHE A 337 4.97 -19.21 -7.24
C PHE A 337 3.88 -20.24 -6.90
N ASP A 338 3.22 -20.07 -5.75
CA ASP A 338 2.17 -21.00 -5.31
C ASP A 338 0.94 -20.90 -6.21
N LEU A 339 0.55 -19.71 -6.65
CA LEU A 339 -0.53 -19.53 -7.62
C LEU A 339 -0.20 -20.17 -8.97
N GLU A 340 1.01 -19.95 -9.51
CA GLU A 340 1.47 -20.56 -10.75
C GLU A 340 1.49 -22.10 -10.65
N ARG A 341 1.99 -22.64 -9.55
CA ARG A 341 2.04 -24.10 -9.30
C ARG A 341 0.64 -24.71 -9.30
N ARG A 342 -0.31 -24.10 -8.62
CA ARG A 342 -1.70 -24.58 -8.55
C ARG A 342 -2.36 -24.58 -9.91
N LEU A 343 -2.22 -23.52 -10.70
CA LEU A 343 -2.73 -23.46 -12.07
C LEU A 343 -2.17 -24.60 -12.93
N LEU A 344 -0.88 -24.94 -12.79
CA LEU A 344 -0.27 -26.05 -13.54
C LEU A 344 -0.77 -27.41 -13.08
N GLU A 345 -0.96 -27.63 -11.78
CA GLU A 345 -1.49 -28.88 -11.23
C GLU A 345 -2.90 -29.14 -11.75
N GLU A 346 -3.73 -28.12 -11.78
CA GLU A 346 -5.10 -28.19 -12.29
C GLU A 346 -5.15 -28.48 -13.79
N GLN A 347 -4.35 -27.80 -14.59
CA GLN A 347 -4.21 -28.10 -16.02
C GLN A 347 -3.82 -29.56 -16.25
N ARG A 348 -3.00 -30.16 -15.38
CA ARG A 348 -2.62 -31.58 -15.46
C ARG A 348 -3.77 -32.53 -15.11
N VAL A 349 -4.53 -32.22 -14.05
CA VAL A 349 -5.69 -33.02 -13.64
C VAL A 349 -6.73 -33.03 -14.74
N LEU A 350 -7.08 -31.86 -15.25
CA LEU A 350 -8.05 -31.73 -16.32
C LEU A 350 -7.60 -32.44 -17.61
N SER A 351 -6.31 -32.43 -17.97
CA SER A 351 -5.78 -33.14 -19.13
C SER A 351 -5.74 -34.68 -18.97
N SER A 352 -5.70 -35.17 -17.73
CA SER A 352 -5.69 -36.62 -17.44
C SER A 352 -7.06 -37.28 -17.58
N ASP A 353 -8.14 -36.52 -17.45
CA ASP A 353 -9.50 -37.06 -17.52
C ASP A 353 -10.08 -37.19 -18.94
N GLY A 354 -9.22 -37.06 -19.97
CA GLY A 354 -9.59 -37.33 -21.37
C GLY A 354 -10.60 -36.37 -22.00
N ASN A 355 -11.06 -35.38 -21.27
CA ASN A 355 -11.82 -34.29 -21.80
C ASN A 355 -10.86 -33.29 -22.45
N GLN A 356 -11.03 -33.10 -23.75
CA GLN A 356 -10.35 -32.03 -24.48
C GLN A 356 -10.74 -30.72 -23.86
N ILE A 357 -9.86 -30.18 -23.02
CA ILE A 357 -10.12 -28.92 -22.33
C ILE A 357 -10.10 -27.87 -23.43
N LEU A 358 -11.25 -27.44 -23.81
CA LEU A 358 -11.41 -26.04 -24.17
C LEU A 358 -11.01 -25.31 -22.89
N ILE A 359 -9.77 -24.85 -22.84
CA ILE A 359 -9.37 -23.81 -21.91
C ILE A 359 -10.28 -22.66 -22.30
N ASP A 360 -11.42 -22.56 -21.64
CA ASP A 360 -12.16 -21.32 -21.58
C ASP A 360 -11.26 -20.34 -20.82
N SER A 361 -10.18 -19.97 -21.52
CA SER A 361 -9.39 -18.78 -21.31
C SER A 361 -10.24 -17.54 -21.62
N GLU A 362 -11.54 -17.68 -21.56
CA GLU A 362 -12.51 -16.61 -21.51
C GLU A 362 -12.48 -16.00 -20.10
N CYS A 363 -11.38 -15.28 -19.81
CA CYS A 363 -11.51 -14.03 -19.11
C CYS A 363 -12.51 -13.20 -19.92
N ARG A 364 -13.75 -13.43 -19.66
CA ARG A 364 -15.01 -12.91 -20.19
C ARG A 364 -14.80 -11.76 -21.16
N ASN A 365 -14.54 -12.10 -22.38
CA ASN A 365 -14.82 -11.22 -23.50
C ASN A 365 -16.08 -11.71 -24.16
N SER A 366 -17.02 -10.84 -24.18
CA SER A 366 -18.06 -10.70 -25.18
C SER A 366 -19.51 -10.75 -24.67
N ASN A 367 -20.21 -9.80 -25.19
CA ASN A 367 -21.63 -9.59 -25.29
C ASN A 367 -22.37 -10.76 -25.97
N GLU A 368 -22.22 -11.99 -25.51
CA GLU A 368 -23.09 -13.07 -25.90
C GLU A 368 -23.76 -13.67 -24.66
N GLN A 369 -25.08 -13.55 -24.65
CA GLN A 369 -25.97 -14.11 -23.67
C GLN A 369 -25.82 -15.62 -23.60
N TYR A 370 -24.94 -16.09 -22.70
CA TYR A 370 -24.95 -17.47 -22.26
C TYR A 370 -25.91 -17.57 -21.06
N GLN A 371 -27.14 -17.99 -21.33
CA GLN A 371 -28.04 -18.47 -20.30
C GLN A 371 -27.54 -19.86 -19.87
N ALA A 372 -26.62 -19.91 -18.95
CA ALA A 372 -26.28 -21.14 -18.28
C ALA A 372 -27.46 -21.59 -17.41
N ASN A 373 -27.93 -22.78 -17.64
CA ASN A 373 -29.05 -23.36 -16.94
C ASN A 373 -28.60 -23.60 -15.46
N PRO A 374 -29.30 -23.00 -14.45
CA PRO A 374 -28.85 -23.07 -13.05
C PRO A 374 -28.79 -24.50 -12.47
N SER A 375 -29.33 -25.50 -13.19
CA SER A 375 -29.33 -26.91 -12.76
C SER A 375 -28.06 -27.67 -13.11
N GLU A 376 -27.21 -27.16 -14.03
CA GLU A 376 -25.95 -27.85 -14.42
C GLU A 376 -24.75 -27.49 -13.55
N ILE A 377 -24.81 -26.36 -12.82
CA ILE A 377 -23.74 -25.88 -11.94
C ILE A 377 -23.63 -26.67 -10.63
N LYS A 378 -24.65 -27.45 -10.26
CA LYS A 378 -24.70 -28.14 -8.96
C LYS A 378 -23.99 -29.51 -8.89
N ASN A 379 -23.51 -30.07 -9.99
CA ASN A 379 -22.99 -31.45 -10.01
C ASN A 379 -21.56 -31.62 -10.51
N SER A 380 -20.88 -30.57 -10.93
CA SER A 380 -19.44 -30.63 -11.14
C SER A 380 -18.78 -30.00 -9.93
N GLY A 381 -18.03 -30.77 -9.14
CA GLY A 381 -17.15 -30.27 -8.10
C GLY A 381 -15.96 -29.51 -8.67
N SER A 382 -16.20 -28.67 -9.67
CA SER A 382 -15.22 -27.80 -10.27
C SER A 382 -14.97 -26.66 -9.29
N HIS A 383 -13.83 -26.74 -8.60
CA HIS A 383 -13.27 -25.57 -7.93
C HIS A 383 -13.08 -24.48 -8.95
N VAL A 384 -13.87 -23.41 -8.81
CA VAL A 384 -13.72 -22.22 -9.63
C VAL A 384 -12.35 -21.61 -9.31
N HIS A 385 -11.46 -21.51 -10.33
CA HIS A 385 -10.16 -20.88 -10.12
C HIS A 385 -10.33 -19.45 -9.73
N LEU A 386 -9.92 -19.15 -8.53
CA LEU A 386 -10.28 -17.90 -7.91
C LEU A 386 -9.26 -16.82 -8.21
N ILE A 387 -7.98 -17.19 -8.33
CA ILE A 387 -6.89 -16.23 -8.55
C ILE A 387 -6.02 -16.74 -9.71
N ASP A 388 -6.18 -16.14 -10.87
CA ASP A 388 -5.35 -16.40 -12.05
C ASP A 388 -4.59 -15.13 -12.43
N VAL A 389 -3.29 -15.11 -12.09
CA VAL A 389 -2.42 -13.97 -12.41
C VAL A 389 -2.03 -13.94 -13.89
N SER A 390 -2.22 -15.03 -14.65
CA SER A 390 -1.91 -15.10 -16.08
C SER A 390 -2.95 -14.43 -16.94
N CYS A 391 -4.19 -14.29 -16.45
CA CYS A 391 -5.29 -13.67 -17.18
C CYS A 391 -5.16 -12.14 -17.32
N GLY A 392 -4.21 -11.50 -16.59
CA GLY A 392 -3.98 -10.07 -16.64
C GLY A 392 -5.03 -9.23 -15.91
N MET A 393 -5.90 -9.85 -15.10
CA MET A 393 -6.84 -9.18 -14.19
C MET A 393 -6.38 -9.17 -12.74
N HIS A 394 -5.49 -10.07 -12.37
CA HIS A 394 -4.92 -10.19 -11.03
C HIS A 394 -3.44 -9.88 -11.04
N PHE A 395 -2.99 -9.06 -10.10
CA PHE A 395 -1.59 -8.68 -9.95
C PHE A 395 -1.16 -8.80 -8.50
N VAL A 396 0.11 -9.17 -8.28
CA VAL A 396 0.74 -9.09 -6.97
C VAL A 396 1.64 -7.86 -6.90
N GLN A 397 1.52 -7.10 -5.83
CA GLN A 397 2.27 -5.88 -5.58
C GLN A 397 3.03 -5.97 -4.26
N LEU A 398 4.22 -5.37 -4.22
CA LEU A 398 5.00 -5.23 -2.99
C LEU A 398 4.57 -3.99 -2.23
N ALA A 399 4.39 -4.09 -0.91
CA ALA A 399 4.25 -2.95 -0.04
C ALA A 399 5.41 -2.83 0.96
N GLY A 400 5.92 -1.62 1.10
CA GLY A 400 6.99 -1.28 2.02
C GLY A 400 8.40 -1.38 1.42
N GLY A 401 9.37 -0.95 2.23
CA GLY A 401 10.78 -0.89 1.85
C GLY A 401 11.24 0.52 1.48
N THR A 402 12.47 0.58 1.00
CA THR A 402 13.13 1.79 0.53
C THR A 402 13.54 1.59 -0.93
N ASN A 403 13.66 2.68 -1.68
CA ASN A 403 13.88 2.68 -3.13
C ASN A 403 14.73 1.51 -3.69
N ASP A 404 16.06 1.64 -3.67
CA ASP A 404 17.01 0.65 -4.21
C ASP A 404 16.86 -0.76 -3.61
N TYR A 405 16.39 -0.84 -2.34
CA TYR A 405 16.21 -2.13 -1.69
C TYR A 405 14.99 -2.88 -2.18
N SER A 406 13.90 -2.16 -2.48
CA SER A 406 12.69 -2.78 -3.00
C SER A 406 12.94 -3.36 -4.39
N ALA A 407 13.58 -2.60 -5.28
CA ALA A 407 13.93 -3.05 -6.62
C ALA A 407 14.92 -4.24 -6.59
N ARG A 408 16.03 -4.12 -5.84
CA ARG A 408 17.03 -5.20 -5.72
C ARG A 408 16.48 -6.46 -5.07
N SER A 409 15.62 -6.32 -4.07
CA SER A 409 14.99 -7.46 -3.43
C SER A 409 14.03 -8.15 -4.38
N ALA A 410 13.24 -7.41 -5.15
CA ALA A 410 12.36 -7.95 -6.17
C ALA A 410 13.15 -8.67 -7.28
N GLU A 411 14.30 -8.12 -7.68
CA GLU A 411 15.20 -8.76 -8.66
C GLU A 411 15.78 -10.07 -8.11
N GLN A 412 16.25 -10.08 -6.86
CA GLN A 412 16.81 -11.28 -6.22
C GLN A 412 15.78 -12.40 -6.09
N GLU A 413 14.51 -12.09 -5.87
CA GLU A 413 13.41 -13.06 -5.80
C GLU A 413 12.82 -13.39 -7.19
N GLY A 414 13.35 -12.81 -8.26
CA GLY A 414 12.91 -13.09 -9.63
C GLY A 414 11.55 -12.51 -10.00
N LEU A 415 11.09 -11.49 -9.27
CA LEU A 415 9.79 -10.84 -9.49
C LEU A 415 9.78 -9.94 -10.72
N LEU A 416 10.92 -9.30 -11.03
CA LEU A 416 10.98 -8.39 -12.16
C LEU A 416 10.78 -9.15 -13.49
N GLY A 417 9.75 -8.76 -14.22
CA GLY A 417 9.33 -9.42 -15.45
C GLY A 417 8.56 -10.75 -15.26
N ALA A 418 8.27 -11.15 -14.01
CA ALA A 418 7.38 -12.27 -13.73
C ALA A 418 5.95 -11.92 -14.13
N VAL A 419 5.21 -12.89 -14.66
CA VAL A 419 3.78 -12.73 -14.97
C VAL A 419 3.01 -12.53 -13.69
N GLY A 420 2.09 -11.56 -13.69
CA GLY A 420 1.29 -11.20 -12.53
C GLY A 420 2.01 -10.30 -11.51
N PHE A 421 3.29 -9.98 -11.69
CA PHE A 421 3.93 -8.96 -10.85
C PHE A 421 3.57 -7.57 -11.36
N GLY A 422 2.85 -6.78 -10.55
CA GLY A 422 2.35 -5.45 -10.92
C GLY A 422 3.31 -4.31 -10.62
N GLY A 423 4.04 -4.36 -9.51
CA GLY A 423 4.93 -3.26 -9.12
C GLY A 423 5.02 -3.02 -7.61
N PHE A 424 5.13 -1.75 -7.23
CA PHE A 424 5.57 -1.35 -5.88
C PHE A 424 4.63 -0.33 -5.24
N ALA A 425 4.51 -0.42 -3.89
CA ALA A 425 3.84 0.57 -3.07
C ALA A 425 4.78 1.11 -1.99
N PHE A 426 4.85 2.41 -1.85
CA PHE A 426 5.70 3.10 -0.88
C PHE A 426 4.88 3.95 0.08
N GLY A 427 4.98 3.67 1.37
CA GLY A 427 4.28 4.40 2.42
C GLY A 427 5.22 5.15 3.36
N GLY A 428 5.59 4.52 4.48
CA GLY A 428 6.37 5.16 5.54
C GLY A 428 7.68 5.79 5.07
N TYR A 429 8.42 5.15 4.16
CA TYR A 429 9.65 5.71 3.61
C TYR A 429 9.38 6.91 2.71
N ALA A 430 8.39 6.81 1.81
CA ALA A 430 8.00 7.90 0.92
C ALA A 430 7.60 9.16 1.70
N ARG A 431 6.80 8.99 2.76
CA ARG A 431 6.44 10.11 3.65
C ARG A 431 7.64 10.69 4.38
N LYS A 432 8.56 9.84 4.84
CA LYS A 432 9.72 10.28 5.62
C LYS A 432 10.69 11.14 4.80
N ILE A 433 11.03 10.72 3.58
CA ILE A 433 12.10 11.37 2.79
C ILE A 433 11.80 12.83 2.40
N ILE A 434 10.52 13.22 2.38
CA ILE A 434 10.09 14.58 2.10
C ILE A 434 9.40 15.24 3.30
N GLY A 435 9.02 14.43 4.30
CA GLY A 435 8.21 14.89 5.44
C GLY A 435 8.91 15.93 6.29
N GLU A 436 10.22 15.79 6.53
CA GLU A 436 11.00 16.77 7.28
C GLU A 436 10.97 18.16 6.63
N LEU A 437 11.16 18.23 5.30
CA LEU A 437 11.12 19.48 4.54
C LEU A 437 9.72 20.10 4.54
N LEU A 438 8.68 19.28 4.36
CA LEU A 438 7.30 19.77 4.39
C LEU A 438 6.86 20.21 5.79
N HIS A 439 7.41 19.62 6.83
CA HIS A 439 7.18 20.03 8.20
C HIS A 439 7.85 21.38 8.50
N GLU A 440 9.08 21.61 8.02
CA GLU A 440 9.74 22.93 8.10
C GLU A 440 8.92 24.00 7.37
N LEU A 441 8.30 23.66 6.23
CA LEU A 441 7.40 24.57 5.54
C LEU A 441 6.18 24.91 6.38
N GLU A 442 5.52 23.89 6.94
CA GLU A 442 4.33 24.08 7.76
C GLU A 442 4.61 24.90 9.04
N ASP A 443 5.78 24.72 9.67
CA ASP A 443 6.18 25.50 10.86
C ASP A 443 6.49 26.97 10.52
N SER A 444 7.07 27.23 9.34
CA SER A 444 7.42 28.59 8.89
C SER A 444 6.26 29.31 8.20
N ASN A 445 5.38 28.59 7.55
CA ASN A 445 4.24 29.09 6.79
C ASN A 445 3.07 28.08 6.89
N PRO A 446 2.25 28.12 7.97
CA PRO A 446 1.15 27.21 8.17
C PRO A 446 0.18 27.16 6.99
N GLY A 447 -0.10 25.96 6.47
CA GLY A 447 -0.89 25.77 5.26
C GLY A 447 -0.17 26.14 3.96
N GLY A 448 1.14 26.39 4.01
CA GLY A 448 1.96 26.77 2.87
C GLY A 448 1.98 25.70 1.78
N LYS A 449 1.95 26.16 0.53
CA LYS A 449 2.00 25.30 -0.65
C LYS A 449 3.45 25.18 -1.11
N VAL A 450 3.93 23.94 -1.32
CA VAL A 450 5.34 23.70 -1.64
C VAL A 450 5.76 24.30 -2.98
N GLU A 451 4.84 24.45 -3.93
CA GLU A 451 5.07 25.09 -5.21
C GLU A 451 5.38 26.59 -5.12
N ASP A 452 4.98 27.25 -4.04
CA ASP A 452 5.29 28.66 -3.79
C ASP A 452 6.73 28.85 -3.24
N HIS A 453 7.45 27.75 -2.97
CA HIS A 453 8.80 27.71 -2.42
C HIS A 453 9.77 26.94 -3.34
N PRO A 454 10.29 27.57 -4.42
CA PRO A 454 11.04 26.86 -5.48
C PRO A 454 12.24 26.04 -5.01
N ILE A 455 12.98 26.52 -3.99
CA ILE A 455 14.15 25.81 -3.46
C ILE A 455 13.69 24.53 -2.74
N MET A 456 12.65 24.62 -1.94
CA MET A 456 12.10 23.47 -1.20
C MET A 456 11.45 22.48 -2.16
N LEU A 457 10.67 22.98 -3.12
CA LEU A 457 10.10 22.18 -4.19
C LEU A 457 11.18 21.37 -4.91
N GLY A 458 12.28 22.02 -5.32
CA GLY A 458 13.39 21.35 -6.00
C GLY A 458 13.99 20.22 -5.16
N LYS A 459 14.24 20.46 -3.87
CA LYS A 459 14.74 19.42 -2.95
C LYS A 459 13.78 18.25 -2.82
N CYS A 460 12.49 18.51 -2.55
CA CYS A 460 11.47 17.46 -2.40
C CYS A 460 11.32 16.64 -3.68
N LEU A 461 11.33 17.28 -4.85
CA LEU A 461 11.20 16.60 -6.14
C LEU A 461 12.37 15.67 -6.44
N VAL A 462 13.60 16.03 -6.05
CA VAL A 462 14.76 15.13 -6.20
C VAL A 462 14.52 13.84 -5.45
N PHE A 463 14.05 13.90 -4.20
CA PHE A 463 13.77 12.69 -3.41
C PHE A 463 12.60 11.88 -3.97
N ALA A 464 11.49 12.55 -4.30
CA ALA A 464 10.30 11.87 -4.83
C ALA A 464 10.59 11.20 -6.18
N ARG A 465 11.28 11.88 -7.11
CA ARG A 465 11.66 11.33 -8.41
C ARG A 465 12.64 10.18 -8.28
N ASN A 466 13.66 10.29 -7.42
CA ASN A 466 14.61 9.19 -7.19
C ASN A 466 13.92 7.95 -6.64
N LEU A 467 12.90 8.10 -5.79
CA LEU A 467 12.12 6.97 -5.31
C LEU A 467 11.32 6.32 -6.44
N VAL A 468 10.62 7.09 -7.24
CA VAL A 468 9.76 6.57 -8.31
C VAL A 468 10.58 5.98 -9.46
N SER A 469 11.63 6.67 -9.93
CA SER A 469 12.48 6.20 -11.03
C SER A 469 13.24 4.93 -10.68
N SER A 470 13.64 4.76 -9.42
CA SER A 470 14.38 3.58 -8.96
C SER A 470 13.66 2.25 -9.21
N VAL A 471 12.35 2.28 -9.43
CA VAL A 471 11.54 1.07 -9.72
C VAL A 471 10.88 1.09 -11.09
N LYS A 472 10.70 2.27 -11.72
CA LYS A 472 10.18 2.39 -13.09
C LYS A 472 11.22 2.11 -14.16
N GLU A 473 12.49 2.38 -13.89
CA GLU A 473 13.61 2.24 -14.83
C GLU A 473 14.27 0.86 -14.78
N VAL A 474 13.89 0.00 -13.84
CA VAL A 474 14.37 -1.38 -13.76
C VAL A 474 13.66 -2.20 -14.83
N LYS A 475 14.29 -2.32 -16.00
CA LYS A 475 13.84 -3.14 -17.14
C LYS A 475 14.65 -4.42 -17.25
#